data_9f659a030a9b5c899f5a874b77d12937
#
_entry.id   9f659a030a9b5c899f5a874b77d12937
#
_cell.length_a   1.000
_cell.length_b   1.000
_cell.length_c   1.000
_cell.angle_alpha   90.00
_cell.angle_beta   90.00
_cell.angle_gamma   90.00
#
_symmetry.space_group_name_H-M   'P 1'
#
loop_
_entity.id
_entity.type
_entity.pdbx_description
1 polymer ?
#
loop_
_entity_poly.entity_id
_entity_poly.type
_entity_poly.pdbx_seq_one_letter_code
_entity_poly.pdbx_strand_id
1 'polypeptide(L)'
;MSLPQNPTWPTLLNPFQVTDTSDIITGHVSGRSTDITKIISGGQSALILAGAPYIGKSALIRYLACPPGREWTWRKELKALNTQIKLDETYFIQVNLAPNEDIKSKERLLSFFIQQCLAALQSLHEQNLHQLDLEPKELRRIVRDICLQHREGRIFLTFDTIERLESLSMQLFESLNIASSAQTPQERSIALLDYCGAIRILADLLDEFSNFGVILSIESLPRPTITDQFKDVSADLARFTTMTLQTFTWQDALHFLAQEPENFGSSWADAFKKLGGTDIFSRDEQHWLQQQAGTHPYLLQQFCFHAFNFKREYASINGTWADLQEFDKQQLVEEINVSLSTFLTRIWKRLQKALDRSSQEIKQSFFLFVTSLADKQIDEEISFETWNQLPSELRYILNSEGIIRYDRLQPIRIPGTVLREFLIQKATENKDLFVLPANTQPSTTGRGYWLTITRPGQQRERIALSELEYHLLGTLIQHPKRCTQEELMKSTWGKVIERPTFTQRMHHLRKKLKEHNGGMEIIENRYGGQYSLNHPEWLYLE
;
A
#
# COMPACT_ATOMS: atom_id res chain seq x y z
N MET A 1 42.46 -34.30 29.88
CA MET A 1 42.29 -33.78 28.54
C MET A 1 41.42 -32.54 28.66
N SER A 2 42.05 -31.38 28.60
CA SER A 2 41.33 -30.10 28.58
C SER A 2 40.65 -29.98 27.20
N LEU A 3 39.34 -29.81 27.21
CA LEU A 3 38.57 -29.45 26.02
C LEU A 3 39.21 -28.22 25.38
N PRO A 4 39.41 -28.18 24.06
CA PRO A 4 39.93 -27.01 23.39
C PRO A 4 38.95 -25.85 23.71
N GLN A 5 39.50 -24.76 24.27
CA GLN A 5 38.76 -23.53 24.41
C GLN A 5 38.23 -23.14 23.03
N ASN A 6 36.91 -23.13 22.86
CA ASN A 6 36.28 -22.69 21.64
C ASN A 6 36.87 -21.35 21.24
N PRO A 7 37.41 -21.19 20.03
CA PRO A 7 37.83 -19.92 19.54
C PRO A 7 36.60 -18.99 19.67
N THR A 8 36.83 -17.80 20.22
CA THR A 8 35.80 -16.73 20.25
C THR A 8 35.46 -16.40 18.80
N TRP A 9 34.43 -17.04 18.29
CA TRP A 9 33.95 -16.82 16.94
C TRP A 9 33.55 -15.35 16.80
N PRO A 10 34.01 -14.63 15.78
CA PRO A 10 33.50 -13.32 15.50
C PRO A 10 31.97 -13.44 15.31
N THR A 11 31.23 -12.69 16.10
CA THR A 11 29.78 -12.67 16.03
C THR A 11 29.38 -12.08 14.68
N LEU A 12 29.16 -12.93 13.68
CA LEU A 12 28.59 -12.51 12.40
C LEU A 12 27.18 -11.99 12.68
N LEU A 13 27.03 -10.68 12.66
CA LEU A 13 25.71 -10.07 12.75
C LEU A 13 24.90 -10.46 11.50
N ASN A 14 23.64 -10.82 11.72
CA ASN A 14 22.75 -11.17 10.62
C ASN A 14 22.45 -9.92 9.77
N PRO A 15 22.88 -9.86 8.50
CA PRO A 15 22.70 -8.69 7.67
C PRO A 15 21.25 -8.46 7.25
N PHE A 16 20.38 -9.46 7.41
CA PHE A 16 18.96 -9.41 7.08
C PHE A 16 18.08 -9.09 8.30
N GLN A 17 18.69 -8.71 9.42
CA GLN A 17 17.95 -8.44 10.64
C GLN A 17 17.02 -7.23 10.49
N VAL A 18 15.74 -7.44 10.82
CA VAL A 18 14.72 -6.39 10.88
C VAL A 18 14.67 -5.88 12.31
N THR A 19 15.41 -4.83 12.65
CA THR A 19 15.27 -4.22 13.97
C THR A 19 14.95 -2.74 13.83
N ASP A 20 14.19 -2.22 14.78
CA ASP A 20 13.88 -0.79 14.88
C ASP A 20 15.06 0.03 15.44
N THR A 21 16.20 -0.61 15.76
CA THR A 21 17.34 0.04 16.41
C THR A 21 18.34 0.61 15.40
N SER A 22 18.79 1.81 15.67
CA SER A 22 19.65 2.66 14.83
C SER A 22 21.06 2.14 14.55
N ASP A 23 21.49 1.05 15.21
CA ASP A 23 22.88 0.56 15.15
C ASP A 23 23.09 -0.57 14.15
N ILE A 24 22.04 -0.95 13.44
CA ILE A 24 22.17 -2.03 12.49
C ILE A 24 22.77 -1.49 11.21
N ILE A 25 23.71 -2.26 10.74
CA ILE A 25 24.13 -2.31 9.35
C ILE A 25 22.87 -1.99 8.56
N THR A 26 22.72 -0.71 8.19
CA THR A 26 21.58 -0.24 7.42
C THR A 26 21.64 -1.03 6.14
N GLY A 27 20.98 -2.18 6.22
CA GLY A 27 21.05 -3.19 5.23
C GLY A 27 20.73 -2.55 3.91
N HIS A 28 21.54 -2.81 2.99
CA HIS A 28 21.36 -2.65 1.60
C HIS A 28 19.87 -2.73 1.26
N VAL A 29 19.27 -1.64 0.84
CA VAL A 29 17.97 -1.67 0.19
C VAL A 29 18.25 -2.05 -1.27
N SER A 30 18.86 -3.22 -1.43
CA SER A 30 19.13 -3.84 -2.71
C SER A 30 17.81 -4.02 -3.48
N GLY A 31 17.84 -3.80 -4.76
CA GLY A 31 16.64 -3.91 -5.60
C GLY A 31 15.76 -2.65 -5.65
N ARG A 32 16.22 -1.51 -5.09
CA ARG A 32 15.49 -0.22 -5.14
C ARG A 32 16.21 0.88 -5.91
N SER A 33 17.29 0.57 -6.61
CA SER A 33 18.09 1.57 -7.34
C SER A 33 17.26 2.39 -8.33
N THR A 34 16.32 1.76 -9.03
CA THR A 34 15.39 2.44 -9.93
C THR A 34 14.47 3.41 -9.18
N ASP A 35 13.95 3.01 -8.02
CA ASP A 35 13.07 3.85 -7.21
C ASP A 35 13.85 5.03 -6.63
N ILE A 36 15.06 4.80 -6.13
CA ILE A 36 15.97 5.83 -5.62
C ILE A 36 16.32 6.82 -6.74
N THR A 37 16.65 6.32 -7.92
CA THR A 37 16.94 7.16 -9.11
C THR A 37 15.75 8.06 -9.44
N LYS A 38 14.53 7.53 -9.44
CA LYS A 38 13.32 8.34 -9.69
C LYS A 38 13.14 9.44 -8.65
N ILE A 39 13.38 9.16 -7.37
CA ILE A 39 13.27 10.14 -6.30
C ILE A 39 14.30 11.26 -6.49
N ILE A 40 15.55 10.92 -6.80
CA ILE A 40 16.64 11.89 -6.87
C ILE A 40 16.66 12.65 -8.20
N SER A 41 16.51 11.93 -9.33
CA SER A 41 16.64 12.50 -10.68
C SER A 41 15.34 13.04 -11.24
N GLY A 42 14.19 12.65 -10.66
CA GLY A 42 12.86 12.95 -11.19
C GLY A 42 12.43 14.42 -11.14
N GLY A 43 13.27 15.33 -10.65
CA GLY A 43 12.96 16.77 -10.55
C GLY A 43 11.79 17.10 -9.59
N GLN A 44 11.18 16.09 -8.99
CA GLN A 44 10.03 16.24 -8.12
C GLN A 44 10.47 16.56 -6.71
N SER A 45 10.12 17.76 -6.25
CA SER A 45 10.43 18.20 -4.89
C SER A 45 9.38 17.74 -3.87
N ALA A 46 8.16 17.42 -4.31
CA ALA A 46 7.06 17.00 -3.48
C ALA A 46 6.58 15.60 -3.87
N LEU A 47 6.73 14.61 -2.99
CA LEU A 47 6.45 13.21 -3.27
C LEU A 47 5.58 12.58 -2.18
N ILE A 48 4.52 11.90 -2.59
CA ILE A 48 3.80 10.93 -1.76
C ILE A 48 4.34 9.54 -2.12
N LEU A 49 5.05 8.91 -1.18
CA LEU A 49 5.52 7.54 -1.31
C LEU A 49 4.45 6.58 -0.77
N ALA A 50 3.61 6.09 -1.66
CA ALA A 50 2.54 5.16 -1.34
C ALA A 50 2.98 3.71 -1.51
N GLY A 51 2.36 2.78 -0.80
CA GLY A 51 2.59 1.35 -1.01
C GLY A 51 1.99 0.48 0.09
N ALA A 52 1.84 -0.81 -0.17
CA ALA A 52 1.33 -1.78 0.79
C ALA A 52 2.13 -1.77 2.11
N PRO A 53 1.57 -2.23 3.23
CA PRO A 53 2.35 -2.52 4.42
C PRO A 53 3.48 -3.49 4.10
N TYR A 54 4.60 -3.33 4.78
CA TYR A 54 5.79 -4.20 4.62
C TYR A 54 6.44 -4.21 3.22
N ILE A 55 6.04 -3.32 2.31
CA ILE A 55 6.65 -3.21 0.97
C ILE A 55 8.05 -2.57 1.01
N GLY A 56 8.49 -2.11 2.17
CA GLY A 56 9.83 -1.54 2.36
C GLY A 56 9.91 -0.01 2.31
N LYS A 57 8.81 0.73 2.47
CA LYS A 57 8.80 2.21 2.50
C LYS A 57 9.73 2.78 3.57
N SER A 58 9.54 2.35 4.82
CA SER A 58 10.37 2.81 5.96
C SER A 58 11.83 2.39 5.81
N ALA A 59 12.09 1.21 5.24
CA ALA A 59 13.44 0.77 4.94
C ALA A 59 14.11 1.68 3.89
N LEU A 60 13.38 2.05 2.83
CA LEU A 60 13.85 2.97 1.81
C LEU A 60 14.16 4.35 2.39
N ILE A 61 13.24 4.91 3.20
CA ILE A 61 13.45 6.22 3.84
C ILE A 61 14.68 6.20 4.75
N ARG A 62 14.83 5.17 5.59
CA ARG A 62 16.02 5.02 6.47
C ARG A 62 17.31 4.88 5.67
N TYR A 63 17.28 4.15 4.56
CA TYR A 63 18.42 4.01 3.68
C TYR A 63 18.82 5.33 3.03
N LEU A 64 17.84 6.10 2.54
CA LEU A 64 18.07 7.44 2.00
C LEU A 64 18.61 8.42 3.07
N ALA A 65 18.12 8.34 4.29
CA ALA A 65 18.56 9.16 5.42
C ALA A 65 19.92 8.76 5.98
N CYS A 66 20.60 7.75 5.41
CA CYS A 66 21.91 7.30 5.88
C CYS A 66 22.96 8.42 5.75
N PRO A 67 23.70 8.74 6.84
CA PRO A 67 24.71 9.79 6.82
C PRO A 67 25.79 9.55 5.76
N PRO A 68 26.36 10.61 5.16
CA PRO A 68 27.53 10.50 4.31
C PRO A 68 28.71 9.92 5.12
N GLY A 69 29.54 9.10 4.46
CA GLY A 69 30.74 8.52 5.07
C GLY A 69 30.61 7.07 5.53
N ARG A 70 29.44 6.45 5.50
CA ARG A 70 29.33 4.99 5.64
C ARG A 70 29.89 4.30 4.40
N GLU A 71 30.48 3.12 4.57
CA GLU A 71 31.12 2.35 3.47
C GLU A 71 30.20 2.09 2.31
N TRP A 72 28.91 1.84 2.60
CA TRP A 72 27.88 1.63 1.59
C TRP A 72 26.74 2.64 1.74
N THR A 73 26.48 3.41 0.68
CA THR A 73 25.37 4.36 0.61
C THR A 73 24.79 4.41 -0.79
N TRP A 74 23.51 4.75 -0.91
CA TRP A 74 22.85 5.02 -2.19
C TRP A 74 23.65 6.02 -3.07
N ARG A 75 24.46 6.90 -2.44
CA ARG A 75 25.35 7.84 -3.14
C ARG A 75 26.39 7.12 -4.00
N LYS A 76 26.95 6.02 -3.50
CA LYS A 76 27.92 5.21 -4.26
C LYS A 76 27.26 4.47 -5.42
N GLU A 77 26.06 3.92 -5.20
CA GLU A 77 25.29 3.24 -6.24
C GLU A 77 24.97 4.20 -7.40
N LEU A 78 24.61 5.45 -7.10
CA LEU A 78 24.22 6.43 -8.09
C LEU A 78 25.38 7.23 -8.69
N LYS A 79 26.62 7.08 -8.21
CA LYS A 79 27.79 7.76 -8.80
C LYS A 79 28.00 7.48 -10.28
N ALA A 80 27.56 6.32 -10.75
CA ALA A 80 27.60 5.96 -12.16
C ALA A 80 26.55 6.69 -13.01
N LEU A 81 25.51 7.26 -12.37
CA LEU A 81 24.51 8.07 -13.04
C LEU A 81 25.06 9.49 -13.15
N ASN A 82 25.27 9.94 -14.37
CA ASN A 82 25.76 11.29 -14.68
C ASN A 82 24.66 12.33 -14.38
N THR A 83 24.42 12.59 -13.07
CA THR A 83 23.40 13.53 -12.61
C THR A 83 24.03 14.90 -12.42
N GLN A 84 23.30 15.96 -12.77
CA GLN A 84 23.70 17.36 -12.50
C GLN A 84 23.62 17.71 -10.99
N ILE A 85 23.10 16.78 -10.16
CA ILE A 85 22.88 16.97 -8.73
C ILE A 85 24.12 16.46 -7.97
N LYS A 86 24.65 17.26 -7.08
CA LYS A 86 25.71 16.86 -6.16
C LYS A 86 25.16 15.87 -5.13
N LEU A 87 25.38 14.59 -5.34
CA LEU A 87 24.89 13.53 -4.47
C LEU A 87 25.47 13.64 -3.05
N ASP A 88 26.70 14.11 -2.91
CA ASP A 88 27.36 14.26 -1.61
C ASP A 88 26.76 15.41 -0.77
N GLU A 89 26.12 16.38 -1.41
CA GLU A 89 25.38 17.49 -0.78
C GLU A 89 23.86 17.26 -0.74
N THR A 90 23.40 16.05 -1.09
CA THR A 90 21.97 15.69 -1.03
C THR A 90 21.69 14.93 0.26
N TYR A 91 20.71 15.42 1.04
CA TYR A 91 20.35 14.90 2.35
C TYR A 91 18.89 14.55 2.40
N PHE A 92 18.59 13.37 2.97
CA PHE A 92 17.25 12.96 3.35
C PHE A 92 17.17 12.96 4.87
N ILE A 93 16.30 13.77 5.41
CA ILE A 93 16.20 14.02 6.85
C ILE A 93 14.89 13.43 7.34
N GLN A 94 14.97 12.39 8.16
CA GLN A 94 13.78 11.73 8.68
C GLN A 94 13.17 12.53 9.83
N VAL A 95 11.91 12.92 9.68
CA VAL A 95 11.11 13.58 10.70
C VAL A 95 10.27 12.54 11.42
N ASN A 96 10.40 12.46 12.73
CA ASN A 96 9.62 11.53 13.54
C ASN A 96 8.34 12.19 14.04
N LEU A 97 7.18 11.72 13.57
CA LEU A 97 5.87 12.21 13.98
C LEU A 97 5.22 11.34 15.07
N ALA A 98 6.00 10.68 15.91
CA ALA A 98 5.49 9.93 17.05
C ALA A 98 5.54 10.78 18.32
N PRO A 99 4.47 11.48 18.72
CA PRO A 99 4.46 12.28 19.94
C PRO A 99 4.36 11.39 21.18
N ASN A 100 4.90 11.91 22.25
CA ASN A 100 4.85 11.28 23.57
C ASN A 100 3.66 11.78 24.40
N GLU A 101 2.85 12.70 23.88
CA GLU A 101 1.76 13.37 24.60
C GLU A 101 0.50 13.49 23.75
N ASP A 102 -0.67 13.50 24.42
CA ASP A 102 -1.95 13.77 23.77
C ASP A 102 -2.03 15.21 23.23
N ILE A 103 -2.19 15.33 21.93
CA ILE A 103 -2.35 16.62 21.27
C ILE A 103 -3.85 16.99 21.22
N LYS A 104 -4.22 18.06 21.95
CA LYS A 104 -5.63 18.45 22.15
C LYS A 104 -6.05 19.72 21.39
N SER A 105 -5.14 20.42 20.72
CA SER A 105 -5.48 21.64 19.98
C SER A 105 -4.70 21.76 18.67
N LYS A 106 -5.24 22.58 17.76
CA LYS A 106 -4.62 22.90 16.47
C LYS A 106 -3.22 23.50 16.63
N GLU A 107 -3.08 24.44 17.56
CA GLU A 107 -1.84 25.18 17.80
C GLU A 107 -0.75 24.22 18.35
N ARG A 108 -1.13 23.31 19.27
CA ARG A 108 -0.21 22.29 19.77
C ARG A 108 0.21 21.30 18.69
N LEU A 109 -0.69 20.91 17.79
CA LEU A 109 -0.34 20.04 16.66
C LEU A 109 0.64 20.72 15.73
N LEU A 110 0.43 22.00 15.40
CA LEU A 110 1.34 22.78 14.57
C LEU A 110 2.70 22.97 15.25
N SER A 111 2.72 23.36 16.53
CA SER A 111 3.96 23.51 17.29
C SER A 111 4.74 22.21 17.38
N PHE A 112 4.06 21.09 17.63
CA PHE A 112 4.67 19.76 17.61
C PHE A 112 5.28 19.45 16.24
N PHE A 113 4.55 19.67 15.14
CA PHE A 113 5.06 19.46 13.80
C PHE A 113 6.32 20.28 13.52
N ILE A 114 6.30 21.58 13.83
CA ILE A 114 7.47 22.47 13.68
C ILE A 114 8.64 21.99 14.53
N GLN A 115 8.41 21.61 15.78
CA GLN A 115 9.43 21.08 16.69
C GLN A 115 10.10 19.83 16.10
N GLN A 116 9.32 18.88 15.56
CA GLN A 116 9.88 17.67 14.95
C GLN A 116 10.72 18.00 13.70
N CYS A 117 10.26 18.93 12.87
CA CYS A 117 11.04 19.40 11.72
C CYS A 117 12.36 20.05 12.15
N LEU A 118 12.33 20.95 13.13
CA LEU A 118 13.54 21.60 13.65
C LEU A 118 14.50 20.61 14.28
N ALA A 119 14.01 19.67 15.09
CA ALA A 119 14.82 18.61 15.69
C ALA A 119 15.50 17.73 14.61
N ALA A 120 14.80 17.42 13.55
CA ALA A 120 15.36 16.66 12.43
C ALA A 120 16.44 17.45 11.66
N LEU A 121 16.24 18.75 11.47
CA LEU A 121 17.19 19.64 10.78
C LEU A 121 18.44 19.97 11.60
N GLN A 122 18.44 19.68 12.92
CA GLN A 122 19.54 19.99 13.83
C GLN A 122 20.90 19.45 13.34
N SER A 123 20.90 18.29 12.69
CA SER A 123 22.14 17.66 12.18
C SER A 123 22.80 18.42 11.04
N LEU A 124 22.06 19.28 10.35
CA LEU A 124 22.56 20.12 9.24
C LEU A 124 22.73 21.59 9.61
N HIS A 125 22.46 21.97 10.86
CA HIS A 125 22.54 23.37 11.30
C HIS A 125 23.39 23.50 12.56
N GLU A 126 24.30 24.49 12.58
CA GLU A 126 25.26 24.69 13.68
C GLU A 126 24.60 25.22 14.96
N GLN A 127 23.50 25.98 14.84
CA GLN A 127 22.78 26.53 15.97
C GLN A 127 21.96 25.48 16.69
N ASN A 128 21.79 25.63 18.02
CA ASN A 128 20.90 24.80 18.79
C ASN A 128 19.44 25.16 18.50
N LEU A 129 18.77 24.35 17.66
CA LEU A 129 17.40 24.60 17.20
C LEU A 129 16.35 24.31 18.29
N HIS A 130 16.71 23.64 19.39
CA HIS A 130 15.78 23.35 20.50
C HIS A 130 15.36 24.57 21.31
N GLN A 131 16.07 25.71 21.14
CA GLN A 131 15.79 26.95 21.85
C GLN A 131 15.03 27.99 21.03
N LEU A 132 14.62 27.61 19.80
CA LEU A 132 13.90 28.50 18.91
C LEU A 132 12.40 28.54 19.24
N ASP A 133 11.77 29.64 18.86
CA ASP A 133 10.33 29.75 18.88
C ASP A 133 9.70 28.74 17.89
N LEU A 134 8.65 28.04 18.31
CA LEU A 134 7.97 27.05 17.50
C LEU A 134 6.97 27.71 16.52
N GLU A 135 7.47 28.64 15.73
CA GLU A 135 6.71 29.39 14.74
C GLU A 135 7.09 29.04 13.29
N PRO A 136 6.16 29.08 12.34
CA PRO A 136 6.44 28.82 10.93
C PRO A 136 7.57 29.66 10.33
N LYS A 137 7.71 30.92 10.77
CA LYS A 137 8.78 31.82 10.30
C LYS A 137 10.19 31.31 10.66
N GLU A 138 10.35 30.68 11.82
CA GLU A 138 11.63 30.12 12.25
C GLU A 138 12.01 28.87 11.45
N LEU A 139 11.06 27.96 11.23
CA LEU A 139 11.28 26.82 10.35
C LEU A 139 11.69 27.28 8.94
N ARG A 140 11.00 28.29 8.39
CA ARG A 140 11.31 28.87 7.07
C ARG A 140 12.73 29.47 7.04
N ARG A 141 13.14 30.20 8.09
CA ARG A 141 14.48 30.76 8.20
C ARG A 141 15.55 29.67 8.20
N ILE A 142 15.38 28.63 9.02
CA ILE A 142 16.33 27.51 9.13
C ILE A 142 16.44 26.73 7.79
N VAL A 143 15.30 26.42 7.16
CA VAL A 143 15.29 25.75 5.83
C VAL A 143 16.05 26.62 4.81
N ARG A 144 15.81 27.94 4.80
CA ARG A 144 16.54 28.88 3.93
C ARG A 144 18.05 28.78 4.14
N ASP A 145 18.52 28.87 5.40
CA ASP A 145 19.93 28.85 5.73
C ASP A 145 20.60 27.56 5.27
N ILE A 146 19.95 26.40 5.50
CA ILE A 146 20.43 25.10 5.04
C ILE A 146 20.42 25.00 3.51
N CYS A 147 19.36 25.44 2.84
CA CYS A 147 19.27 25.44 1.38
C CYS A 147 20.34 26.34 0.73
N LEU A 148 20.68 27.47 1.35
CA LEU A 148 21.74 28.35 0.90
C LEU A 148 23.14 27.75 1.11
N GLN A 149 23.32 26.96 2.18
CA GLN A 149 24.57 26.27 2.48
C GLN A 149 24.80 25.11 1.49
N HIS A 150 23.75 24.41 1.06
CA HIS A 150 23.82 23.24 0.18
C HIS A 150 23.20 23.53 -1.19
N ARG A 151 23.62 24.59 -1.87
CA ARG A 151 22.99 25.08 -3.13
C ARG A 151 23.03 24.09 -4.29
N GLU A 152 24.05 23.25 -4.37
CA GLU A 152 24.26 22.30 -5.46
C GLU A 152 23.67 20.92 -5.15
N GLY A 153 23.26 20.68 -3.91
CA GLY A 153 22.59 19.47 -3.45
C GLY A 153 21.08 19.65 -3.32
N ARG A 154 20.43 18.69 -2.69
CA ARG A 154 19.00 18.72 -2.38
C ARG A 154 18.74 18.32 -0.93
N ILE A 155 17.80 18.99 -0.29
CA ILE A 155 17.40 18.73 1.10
C ILE A 155 15.98 18.19 1.10
N PHE A 156 15.79 16.97 1.53
CA PHE A 156 14.47 16.35 1.64
C PHE A 156 14.07 16.16 3.10
N LEU A 157 12.94 16.69 3.51
CA LEU A 157 12.27 16.24 4.73
C LEU A 157 11.42 15.00 4.41
N THR A 158 11.66 13.93 5.14
CA THR A 158 10.97 12.65 4.93
C THR A 158 10.13 12.30 6.15
N PHE A 159 8.84 12.13 5.93
CA PHE A 159 7.87 11.80 6.97
C PHE A 159 7.45 10.33 6.79
N ASP A 160 7.95 9.47 7.67
CA ASP A 160 7.64 8.04 7.63
C ASP A 160 6.38 7.73 8.42
N THR A 161 5.47 6.98 7.81
CA THR A 161 4.28 6.44 8.46
C THR A 161 3.43 7.54 9.13
N ILE A 162 2.98 8.51 8.34
CA ILE A 162 2.16 9.63 8.85
C ILE A 162 0.84 9.16 9.51
N GLU A 163 0.39 7.94 9.24
CA GLU A 163 -0.79 7.34 9.87
C GLU A 163 -0.68 7.24 11.40
N ARG A 164 0.53 7.32 11.94
CA ARG A 164 0.74 7.38 13.40
C ARG A 164 0.11 8.60 14.05
N LEU A 165 -0.10 9.67 13.31
CA LEU A 165 -0.80 10.87 13.81
C LEU A 165 -2.25 10.59 14.20
N GLU A 166 -2.93 9.62 13.58
CA GLU A 166 -4.30 9.27 13.90
C GLU A 166 -4.46 8.87 15.37
N SER A 167 -3.59 7.98 15.86
CA SER A 167 -3.67 7.46 17.23
C SER A 167 -3.53 8.54 18.32
N LEU A 168 -3.01 9.70 17.97
CA LEU A 168 -2.64 10.78 18.86
C LEU A 168 -3.69 11.87 18.95
N SER A 169 -4.59 11.89 18.02
CA SER A 169 -5.52 12.97 17.82
C SER A 169 -6.96 12.50 17.63
N MET A 170 -7.27 11.27 18.05
CA MET A 170 -8.66 10.78 18.01
C MET A 170 -9.61 11.77 18.66
N GLN A 171 -9.27 12.29 19.85
CA GLN A 171 -10.08 13.30 20.53
C GLN A 171 -10.15 14.62 19.76
N LEU A 172 -9.03 15.06 19.16
CA LEU A 172 -8.99 16.27 18.34
C LEU A 172 -9.82 16.07 17.08
N PHE A 173 -9.70 14.91 16.45
CA PHE A 173 -10.42 14.56 15.23
C PHE A 173 -11.94 14.52 15.45
N GLU A 174 -12.39 13.90 16.56
CA GLU A 174 -13.80 13.85 16.96
C GLU A 174 -14.36 15.24 17.26
N SER A 175 -13.56 16.12 17.89
CA SER A 175 -13.96 17.49 18.22
C SER A 175 -14.11 18.41 17.00
N LEU A 176 -13.43 18.09 15.89
CA LEU A 176 -13.33 18.96 14.73
C LEU A 176 -14.40 18.76 13.66
N ASN A 177 -15.26 17.74 13.80
CA ASN A 177 -16.28 17.40 12.79
C ASN A 177 -15.72 17.24 11.35
N ILE A 178 -14.39 17.07 11.21
CA ILE A 178 -13.68 16.84 9.93
C ILE A 178 -14.08 15.47 9.36
N ALA A 179 -14.74 14.68 10.15
CA ALA A 179 -14.94 13.24 10.01
C ALA A 179 -15.86 12.80 8.87
N SER A 180 -16.61 13.67 8.22
CA SER A 180 -17.62 13.18 7.29
C SER A 180 -17.07 12.66 5.96
N SER A 181 -15.84 13.04 5.56
CA SER A 181 -15.20 12.63 4.31
C SER A 181 -14.00 11.69 4.46
N ALA A 182 -13.23 11.79 5.56
CA ALA A 182 -12.02 11.01 5.77
C ALA A 182 -12.33 9.64 6.39
N GLN A 183 -12.34 8.59 5.56
CA GLN A 183 -12.75 7.23 5.96
C GLN A 183 -11.58 6.33 6.41
N THR A 184 -10.36 6.69 6.05
CA THR A 184 -9.17 5.87 6.33
C THR A 184 -8.21 6.57 7.30
N PRO A 185 -7.36 5.83 8.05
CA PRO A 185 -6.31 6.42 8.89
C PRO A 185 -5.43 7.42 8.15
N GLN A 186 -5.11 7.13 6.89
CA GLN A 186 -4.31 7.97 6.02
C GLN A 186 -4.99 9.30 5.72
N GLU A 187 -6.25 9.25 5.30
CA GLU A 187 -7.05 10.45 5.03
C GLU A 187 -7.18 11.31 6.28
N ARG A 188 -7.40 10.69 7.44
CA ARG A 188 -7.50 11.40 8.72
C ARG A 188 -6.20 12.09 9.10
N SER A 189 -5.07 11.41 8.98
CA SER A 189 -3.76 11.99 9.29
C SER A 189 -3.39 13.15 8.37
N ILE A 190 -3.70 13.03 7.08
CA ILE A 190 -3.52 14.12 6.12
C ILE A 190 -4.45 15.29 6.45
N ALA A 191 -5.72 15.03 6.75
CA ALA A 191 -6.68 16.07 7.13
C ALA A 191 -6.24 16.82 8.40
N LEU A 192 -5.60 16.15 9.35
CA LEU A 192 -5.03 16.78 10.55
C LEU A 192 -3.84 17.68 10.23
N LEU A 193 -2.92 17.22 9.38
CA LEU A 193 -1.78 18.04 8.93
C LEU A 193 -2.24 19.25 8.13
N ASP A 194 -3.26 19.11 7.30
CA ASP A 194 -3.88 20.22 6.57
C ASP A 194 -4.58 21.20 7.51
N TYR A 195 -5.39 20.68 8.42
CA TYR A 195 -6.11 21.48 9.41
C TYR A 195 -5.18 22.33 10.28
N CYS A 196 -4.05 21.78 10.74
CA CYS A 196 -3.09 22.57 11.50
C CYS A 196 -2.26 23.54 10.64
N GLY A 197 -2.33 23.43 9.32
CA GLY A 197 -1.59 24.27 8.38
C GLY A 197 -0.18 23.74 8.05
N ALA A 198 0.19 22.55 8.51
CA ALA A 198 1.50 21.94 8.25
C ALA A 198 1.74 21.70 6.76
N ILE A 199 0.74 21.18 6.03
CA ILE A 199 0.84 20.94 4.58
C ILE A 199 1.09 22.25 3.83
N ARG A 200 0.39 23.32 4.20
CA ARG A 200 0.59 24.64 3.60
C ARG A 200 2.01 25.17 3.84
N ILE A 201 2.53 25.02 5.05
CA ILE A 201 3.93 25.43 5.34
C ILE A 201 4.90 24.66 4.45
N LEU A 202 4.72 23.34 4.31
CA LEU A 202 5.56 22.54 3.42
C LEU A 202 5.43 22.98 1.95
N ALA A 203 4.20 23.27 1.49
CA ALA A 203 3.96 23.76 0.14
C ALA A 203 4.62 25.11 -0.11
N ASP A 204 4.55 26.05 0.84
CA ASP A 204 5.23 27.36 0.77
C ASP A 204 6.76 27.19 0.70
N LEU A 205 7.34 26.28 1.49
CA LEU A 205 8.78 25.96 1.44
C LEU A 205 9.21 25.37 0.10
N LEU A 206 8.40 24.50 -0.48
CA LEU A 206 8.63 23.91 -1.81
C LEU A 206 8.62 24.96 -2.93
N ASP A 207 7.77 25.99 -2.82
CA ASP A 207 7.71 27.09 -3.78
C ASP A 207 8.89 28.06 -3.64
N GLU A 208 9.37 28.25 -2.41
CA GLU A 208 10.43 29.22 -2.13
C GLU A 208 11.84 28.68 -2.45
N PHE A 209 12.05 27.36 -2.22
CA PHE A 209 13.40 26.77 -2.32
C PHE A 209 13.42 25.62 -3.33
N SER A 210 14.04 25.86 -4.50
CA SER A 210 14.11 24.88 -5.61
C SER A 210 14.92 23.62 -5.27
N ASN A 211 15.80 23.68 -4.28
CA ASN A 211 16.60 22.54 -3.79
C ASN A 211 16.02 21.89 -2.52
N PHE A 212 14.85 22.34 -2.07
CA PHE A 212 14.09 21.71 -0.99
C PHE A 212 13.09 20.69 -1.52
N GLY A 213 12.87 19.61 -0.77
CA GLY A 213 11.93 18.56 -1.11
C GLY A 213 11.22 17.99 0.11
N VAL A 214 10.08 17.35 -0.13
CA VAL A 214 9.27 16.69 0.89
C VAL A 214 8.84 15.32 0.41
N ILE A 215 8.99 14.30 1.25
CA ILE A 215 8.49 12.94 1.00
C ILE A 215 7.54 12.55 2.13
N LEU A 216 6.28 12.32 1.79
CA LEU A 216 5.27 11.79 2.72
C LEU A 216 5.08 10.30 2.45
N SER A 217 5.44 9.44 3.40
CA SER A 217 5.23 8.00 3.29
C SER A 217 3.86 7.61 3.83
N ILE A 218 3.06 6.94 3.02
CA ILE A 218 1.71 6.49 3.37
C ILE A 218 1.49 5.02 2.98
N GLU A 219 0.58 4.34 3.68
CA GLU A 219 0.06 3.07 3.18
C GLU A 219 -0.83 3.31 1.95
N SER A 220 -0.76 2.41 0.96
CA SER A 220 -1.60 2.50 -0.23
C SER A 220 -3.09 2.45 0.15
N LEU A 221 -3.86 3.28 -0.52
CA LEU A 221 -5.30 3.28 -0.39
C LEU A 221 -5.92 2.27 -1.35
N PRO A 222 -7.03 1.61 -0.98
CA PRO A 222 -7.67 0.61 -1.83
C PRO A 222 -8.44 1.19 -3.04
N ARG A 223 -8.11 2.40 -3.49
CA ARG A 223 -8.77 3.06 -4.63
C ARG A 223 -7.76 3.63 -5.63
N PRO A 224 -8.07 3.60 -6.96
CA PRO A 224 -7.14 4.01 -8.01
C PRO A 224 -6.74 5.48 -8.03
N THR A 225 -7.45 6.35 -7.31
CA THR A 225 -7.29 7.80 -7.38
C THR A 225 -6.80 8.40 -6.07
N ILE A 226 -5.59 8.02 -5.63
CA ILE A 226 -4.97 8.63 -4.43
C ILE A 226 -4.91 10.16 -4.60
N THR A 227 -4.48 10.63 -5.76
CA THR A 227 -4.36 12.06 -6.05
C THR A 227 -5.70 12.80 -6.03
N ASP A 228 -6.78 12.19 -6.52
CA ASP A 228 -8.07 12.85 -6.57
C ASP A 228 -8.74 12.89 -5.18
N GLN A 229 -8.54 11.84 -4.37
CA GLN A 229 -9.08 11.81 -3.00
C GLN A 229 -8.39 12.80 -2.06
N PHE A 230 -7.07 13.00 -2.22
CA PHE A 230 -6.34 13.97 -1.40
C PHE A 230 -6.52 15.41 -1.87
N LYS A 231 -6.83 15.64 -3.14
CA LYS A 231 -7.23 16.98 -3.64
C LYS A 231 -8.50 17.49 -2.98
N ASP A 232 -9.42 16.57 -2.65
CA ASP A 232 -10.66 16.92 -1.93
C ASP A 232 -10.38 17.21 -0.44
N VAL A 233 -9.27 16.72 0.11
CA VAL A 233 -8.84 16.97 1.50
C VAL A 233 -8.00 18.23 1.61
N SER A 234 -7.07 18.47 0.66
CA SER A 234 -6.19 19.64 0.65
C SER A 234 -5.78 20.03 -0.77
N ALA A 235 -6.04 21.28 -1.14
CA ALA A 235 -5.60 21.84 -2.42
C ALA A 235 -4.06 21.88 -2.54
N ASP A 236 -3.35 22.03 -1.44
CA ASP A 236 -1.88 22.10 -1.41
C ASP A 236 -1.23 20.74 -1.72
N LEU A 237 -1.95 19.62 -1.50
CA LEU A 237 -1.49 18.29 -1.90
C LEU A 237 -1.52 18.06 -3.42
N ALA A 238 -2.21 18.90 -4.18
CA ALA A 238 -2.16 18.82 -5.65
C ALA A 238 -0.75 19.02 -6.23
N ARG A 239 0.17 19.58 -5.43
CA ARG A 239 1.59 19.77 -5.77
C ARG A 239 2.42 18.49 -5.62
N PHE A 240 1.92 17.54 -4.85
CA PHE A 240 2.61 16.28 -4.60
C PHE A 240 2.34 15.27 -5.71
N THR A 241 3.40 14.66 -6.20
CA THR A 241 3.31 13.54 -7.13
C THR A 241 3.30 12.23 -6.35
N THR A 242 2.44 11.30 -6.73
CA THR A 242 2.38 10.00 -6.07
C THR A 242 3.31 9.01 -6.77
N MET A 243 4.21 8.41 -6.00
CA MET A 243 5.02 7.27 -6.39
C MET A 243 4.57 6.04 -5.60
N THR A 244 4.09 5.02 -6.30
CA THR A 244 3.70 3.77 -5.66
C THR A 244 4.89 2.81 -5.60
N LEU A 245 5.32 2.47 -4.39
CA LEU A 245 6.32 1.45 -4.17
C LEU A 245 5.66 0.07 -4.29
N GLN A 246 6.18 -0.73 -5.21
CA GLN A 246 5.67 -2.07 -5.50
C GLN A 246 6.60 -3.15 -4.94
N THR A 247 6.22 -4.41 -5.06
CA THR A 247 7.12 -5.55 -4.85
C THR A 247 8.35 -5.44 -5.76
N PHE A 248 9.40 -6.17 -5.48
CA PHE A 248 10.57 -6.22 -6.35
C PHE A 248 10.21 -6.73 -7.76
N THR A 249 11.02 -6.41 -8.75
CA THR A 249 11.06 -7.23 -9.98
C THR A 249 11.68 -8.58 -9.64
N TRP A 250 11.52 -9.55 -10.52
CA TRP A 250 12.18 -10.85 -10.35
C TRP A 250 13.70 -10.70 -10.27
N GLN A 251 14.25 -9.82 -11.07
CA GLN A 251 15.67 -9.52 -11.12
C GLN A 251 16.16 -8.78 -9.87
N ASP A 252 15.38 -7.81 -9.37
CA ASP A 252 15.68 -7.12 -8.12
C ASP A 252 15.69 -8.09 -6.92
N ALA A 253 14.75 -9.05 -6.91
CA ALA A 253 14.70 -10.07 -5.87
C ALA A 253 15.95 -10.99 -5.91
N LEU A 254 16.38 -11.41 -7.10
CA LEU A 254 17.64 -12.14 -7.25
C LEU A 254 18.85 -11.31 -6.79
N HIS A 255 18.89 -10.04 -7.19
CA HIS A 255 19.97 -9.14 -6.76
C HIS A 255 19.97 -8.94 -5.23
N PHE A 256 18.79 -8.89 -4.60
CA PHE A 256 18.69 -8.86 -3.15
C PHE A 256 19.27 -10.13 -2.48
N LEU A 257 19.09 -11.30 -3.10
CA LEU A 257 19.57 -12.57 -2.59
C LEU A 257 21.08 -12.79 -2.85
N ALA A 258 21.58 -12.27 -3.97
CA ALA A 258 22.97 -12.43 -4.43
C ALA A 258 23.93 -11.37 -3.84
N GLN A 259 23.68 -10.91 -2.61
CA GLN A 259 24.54 -9.89 -1.98
C GLN A 259 25.92 -10.44 -1.66
N GLU A 260 26.93 -9.66 -2.06
CA GLU A 260 28.33 -9.97 -1.77
C GLU A 260 28.66 -9.67 -0.30
N PRO A 261 29.49 -10.49 0.36
CA PRO A 261 29.91 -10.29 1.75
C PRO A 261 30.53 -8.91 2.01
N GLU A 262 31.21 -8.34 1.03
CA GLU A 262 31.85 -7.04 1.08
C GLU A 262 30.87 -5.89 1.27
N ASN A 263 29.63 -6.08 0.87
CA ASN A 263 28.57 -5.09 1.03
C ASN A 263 28.24 -4.82 2.52
N PHE A 264 28.60 -5.73 3.42
CA PHE A 264 28.37 -5.61 4.86
C PHE A 264 29.59 -5.11 5.64
N GLY A 265 30.66 -4.72 4.92
CA GLY A 265 31.88 -4.19 5.47
C GLY A 265 33.04 -5.20 5.50
N SER A 266 34.26 -4.67 5.43
CA SER A 266 35.48 -5.49 5.31
C SER A 266 35.67 -6.45 6.47
N SER A 267 35.41 -6.02 7.71
CA SER A 267 35.54 -6.86 8.91
C SER A 267 34.54 -8.01 8.92
N TRP A 268 33.32 -7.78 8.41
CA TRP A 268 32.29 -8.81 8.27
C TRP A 268 32.69 -9.80 7.18
N ALA A 269 33.13 -9.33 6.02
CA ALA A 269 33.60 -10.15 4.91
C ALA A 269 34.78 -11.04 5.31
N ASP A 270 35.76 -10.49 6.05
CA ASP A 270 36.91 -11.26 6.55
C ASP A 270 36.51 -12.35 7.55
N ALA A 271 35.54 -12.03 8.44
CA ALA A 271 35.02 -13.03 9.37
C ALA A 271 34.28 -14.15 8.63
N PHE A 272 33.50 -13.81 7.61
CA PHE A 272 32.77 -14.75 6.78
C PHE A 272 33.71 -15.66 5.96
N LYS A 273 34.76 -15.10 5.36
CA LYS A 273 35.82 -15.86 4.63
C LYS A 273 36.55 -16.85 5.53
N LYS A 274 36.77 -16.52 6.81
CA LYS A 274 37.38 -17.45 7.79
C LYS A 274 36.53 -18.69 8.05
N LEU A 275 35.21 -18.60 7.81
CA LEU A 275 34.30 -19.74 7.86
C LEU A 275 34.26 -20.54 6.54
N GLY A 276 35.10 -20.19 5.56
CA GLY A 276 35.12 -20.82 4.25
C GLY A 276 33.95 -20.40 3.34
N GLY A 277 33.22 -19.37 3.73
CA GLY A 277 32.11 -18.85 2.94
C GLY A 277 32.61 -18.02 1.74
N THR A 278 32.06 -18.29 0.56
CA THR A 278 32.25 -17.48 -0.66
C THR A 278 31.00 -16.64 -0.93
N ASP A 279 29.85 -17.25 -0.85
CA ASP A 279 28.55 -16.68 -1.04
C ASP A 279 27.69 -16.88 0.21
N ILE A 280 26.90 -15.89 0.59
CA ILE A 280 25.99 -16.01 1.73
C ILE A 280 24.98 -17.13 1.48
N PHE A 281 24.39 -17.10 0.28
CA PHE A 281 23.51 -18.13 -0.23
C PHE A 281 24.04 -18.63 -1.58
N SER A 282 24.17 -19.96 -1.74
CA SER A 282 24.49 -20.56 -3.03
C SER A 282 23.38 -20.27 -4.05
N ARG A 283 23.66 -20.49 -5.34
CA ARG A 283 22.67 -20.25 -6.41
C ARG A 283 21.40 -21.06 -6.22
N ASP A 284 21.52 -22.30 -5.75
CA ASP A 284 20.37 -23.18 -5.49
C ASP A 284 19.55 -22.68 -4.30
N GLU A 285 20.22 -22.18 -3.25
CA GLU A 285 19.56 -21.55 -2.11
C GLU A 285 18.87 -20.23 -2.52
N GLN A 286 19.51 -19.39 -3.33
CA GLN A 286 18.91 -18.15 -3.83
C GLN A 286 17.64 -18.46 -4.63
N HIS A 287 17.69 -19.46 -5.50
CA HIS A 287 16.53 -19.88 -6.29
C HIS A 287 15.40 -20.40 -5.39
N TRP A 288 15.75 -21.27 -4.43
CA TRP A 288 14.78 -21.80 -3.47
C TRP A 288 14.15 -20.68 -2.62
N LEU A 289 14.96 -19.77 -2.05
CA LEU A 289 14.48 -18.63 -1.26
C LEU A 289 13.53 -17.75 -2.07
N GLN A 290 13.87 -17.49 -3.34
CA GLN A 290 13.03 -16.74 -4.24
C GLN A 290 11.71 -17.46 -4.57
N GLN A 291 11.74 -18.77 -4.76
CA GLN A 291 10.52 -19.57 -4.95
C GLN A 291 9.60 -19.48 -3.74
N GLN A 292 10.13 -19.53 -2.52
CA GLN A 292 9.35 -19.45 -1.30
C GLN A 292 8.75 -18.06 -1.08
N ALA A 293 9.58 -17.03 -1.19
CA ALA A 293 9.21 -15.64 -0.87
C ALA A 293 8.62 -14.86 -2.05
N GLY A 294 8.89 -15.29 -3.30
CA GLY A 294 8.55 -14.55 -4.51
C GLY A 294 9.32 -13.23 -4.61
N THR A 295 8.62 -12.18 -4.97
CA THR A 295 9.19 -10.82 -5.12
C THR A 295 8.81 -9.89 -3.97
N HIS A 296 8.19 -10.39 -2.90
CA HIS A 296 7.75 -9.56 -1.78
C HIS A 296 8.94 -9.23 -0.85
N PRO A 297 9.33 -7.96 -0.67
CA PRO A 297 10.54 -7.57 0.06
C PRO A 297 10.60 -8.12 1.48
N TYR A 298 9.49 -8.05 2.22
CA TYR A 298 9.42 -8.54 3.59
C TYR A 298 9.58 -10.05 3.68
N LEU A 299 8.94 -10.80 2.77
CA LEU A 299 9.07 -12.25 2.75
C LEU A 299 10.51 -12.65 2.43
N LEU A 300 11.13 -12.04 1.41
CA LEU A 300 12.55 -12.27 1.09
C LEU A 300 13.43 -11.99 2.30
N GLN A 301 13.23 -10.88 2.97
CA GLN A 301 14.01 -10.52 4.16
C GLN A 301 13.83 -11.54 5.30
N GLN A 302 12.60 -11.99 5.57
CA GLN A 302 12.35 -13.00 6.61
C GLN A 302 12.99 -14.35 6.26
N PHE A 303 12.86 -14.81 5.02
CA PHE A 303 13.50 -16.03 4.58
C PHE A 303 15.02 -15.95 4.67
N CYS A 304 15.61 -14.84 4.21
CA CYS A 304 17.06 -14.61 4.34
C CYS A 304 17.52 -14.54 5.80
N PHE A 305 16.74 -13.89 6.67
CA PHE A 305 17.05 -13.77 8.08
C PHE A 305 17.13 -15.13 8.77
N HIS A 306 16.11 -15.96 8.59
CA HIS A 306 16.06 -17.27 9.21
C HIS A 306 17.10 -18.23 8.58
N ALA A 307 17.22 -18.25 7.25
CA ALA A 307 18.21 -19.07 6.54
C ALA A 307 19.65 -18.73 6.97
N PHE A 308 19.97 -17.43 7.08
CA PHE A 308 21.27 -17.00 7.56
C PHE A 308 21.53 -17.44 9.01
N ASN A 309 20.56 -17.28 9.90
CA ASN A 309 20.71 -17.71 11.30
C ASN A 309 20.94 -19.22 11.38
N PHE A 310 20.20 -20.00 10.61
CA PHE A 310 20.34 -21.45 10.56
C PHE A 310 21.75 -21.85 10.09
N LYS A 311 22.23 -21.28 8.98
CA LYS A 311 23.60 -21.51 8.46
C LYS A 311 24.66 -21.05 9.47
N ARG A 312 24.45 -19.92 10.15
CA ARG A 312 25.36 -19.41 11.18
C ARG A 312 25.47 -20.37 12.39
N GLU A 313 24.34 -20.89 12.86
CA GLU A 313 24.32 -21.89 13.93
C GLU A 313 25.04 -23.16 13.53
N TYR A 314 24.77 -23.66 12.32
CA TYR A 314 25.50 -24.82 11.77
C TYR A 314 27.01 -24.55 11.68
N ALA A 315 27.40 -23.38 11.16
CA ALA A 315 28.82 -23.01 11.07
C ALA A 315 29.47 -22.87 12.45
N SER A 316 28.75 -22.43 13.48
CA SER A 316 29.27 -22.32 14.85
C SER A 316 29.58 -23.69 15.46
N ILE A 317 28.88 -24.74 15.05
CA ILE A 317 29.07 -26.11 15.53
C ILE A 317 30.16 -26.85 14.70
N ASN A 318 30.11 -26.71 13.39
CA ASN A 318 30.91 -27.49 12.46
C ASN A 318 32.16 -26.75 11.94
N GLY A 319 32.30 -25.47 12.21
CA GLY A 319 33.46 -24.66 11.81
C GLY A 319 33.48 -24.26 10.34
N THR A 320 32.45 -24.56 9.57
CA THR A 320 32.37 -24.27 8.13
C THR A 320 31.00 -23.76 7.71
N TRP A 321 30.98 -22.78 6.80
CA TRP A 321 29.76 -22.30 6.16
C TRP A 321 29.32 -23.34 5.11
N ALA A 322 28.12 -23.87 5.24
CA ALA A 322 27.60 -24.92 4.36
C ALA A 322 26.21 -24.55 3.80
N ASP A 323 25.85 -25.19 2.70
CA ASP A 323 24.53 -25.05 2.09
C ASP A 323 23.45 -25.78 2.90
N LEU A 324 22.24 -25.22 2.89
CA LEU A 324 21.05 -25.82 3.49
C LEU A 324 20.69 -27.13 2.81
N GLN A 325 20.55 -28.18 3.59
CA GLN A 325 20.06 -29.47 3.11
C GLN A 325 18.52 -29.44 2.98
N GLU A 326 17.96 -30.43 2.30
CA GLU A 326 16.51 -30.45 2.07
C GLU A 326 15.68 -30.53 3.37
N PHE A 327 16.19 -31.25 4.37
CA PHE A 327 15.60 -31.32 5.71
C PHE A 327 15.60 -29.94 6.40
N ASP A 328 16.71 -29.21 6.28
CA ASP A 328 16.86 -27.88 6.85
C ASP A 328 15.88 -26.89 6.23
N LYS A 329 15.68 -26.98 4.92
CA LYS A 329 14.73 -26.16 4.17
C LYS A 329 13.29 -26.39 4.63
N GLN A 330 12.90 -27.66 4.89
CA GLN A 330 11.57 -27.97 5.40
C GLN A 330 11.35 -27.41 6.80
N GLN A 331 12.30 -27.62 7.72
CA GLN A 331 12.25 -27.05 9.07
C GLN A 331 12.17 -25.52 9.03
N LEU A 332 12.96 -24.90 8.15
CA LEU A 332 12.97 -23.45 7.98
C LEU A 332 11.60 -22.90 7.54
N VAL A 333 10.92 -23.56 6.60
CA VAL A 333 9.56 -23.16 6.16
C VAL A 333 8.57 -23.24 7.32
N GLU A 334 8.63 -24.28 8.16
CA GLU A 334 7.75 -24.42 9.32
C GLU A 334 7.97 -23.29 10.33
N GLU A 335 9.21 -22.97 10.68
CA GLU A 335 9.56 -21.89 11.60
C GLU A 335 9.11 -20.52 11.06
N ILE A 336 9.36 -20.26 9.78
CA ILE A 336 8.99 -19.00 9.14
C ILE A 336 7.47 -18.84 9.08
N ASN A 337 6.72 -19.88 8.78
CA ASN A 337 5.25 -19.82 8.72
C ASN A 337 4.64 -19.35 10.06
N VAL A 338 5.22 -19.78 11.17
CA VAL A 338 4.80 -19.30 12.50
C VAL A 338 5.09 -17.80 12.64
N SER A 339 6.28 -17.36 12.26
CA SER A 339 6.68 -15.94 12.36
C SER A 339 5.89 -15.02 11.42
N LEU A 340 5.49 -15.54 10.26
CA LEU A 340 4.74 -14.79 9.25
C LEU A 340 3.23 -14.71 9.52
N SER A 341 2.70 -15.44 10.48
CA SER A 341 1.24 -15.54 10.72
C SER A 341 0.57 -14.16 10.89
N THR A 342 1.20 -13.26 11.62
CA THR A 342 0.69 -11.88 11.82
C THR A 342 0.71 -11.08 10.52
N PHE A 343 1.78 -11.17 9.74
CA PHE A 343 1.93 -10.50 8.45
C PHE A 343 0.88 -10.99 7.46
N LEU A 344 0.77 -12.30 7.27
CA LEU A 344 -0.19 -12.91 6.35
C LEU A 344 -1.63 -12.59 6.73
N THR A 345 -1.95 -12.64 8.05
CA THR A 345 -3.27 -12.24 8.55
C THR A 345 -3.57 -10.77 8.26
N ARG A 346 -2.58 -9.88 8.37
CA ARG A 346 -2.77 -8.46 8.05
C ARG A 346 -3.03 -8.24 6.57
N ILE A 347 -2.29 -8.90 5.68
CA ILE A 347 -2.56 -8.85 4.23
C ILE A 347 -3.99 -9.32 3.94
N TRP A 348 -4.39 -10.46 4.52
CA TRP A 348 -5.73 -11.01 4.31
C TRP A 348 -6.82 -10.05 4.76
N LYS A 349 -6.72 -9.49 5.97
CA LYS A 349 -7.71 -8.54 6.50
C LYS A 349 -7.85 -7.30 5.60
N ARG A 350 -6.74 -6.79 5.05
CA ARG A 350 -6.78 -5.64 4.14
C ARG A 350 -7.43 -6.01 2.82
N LEU A 351 -7.03 -7.15 2.25
CA LEU A 351 -7.60 -7.69 1.02
C LEU A 351 -9.11 -7.94 1.17
N GLN A 352 -9.52 -8.57 2.26
CA GLN A 352 -10.92 -8.80 2.59
C GLN A 352 -11.69 -7.48 2.68
N LYS A 353 -11.15 -6.49 3.41
CA LYS A 353 -11.77 -5.15 3.52
C LYS A 353 -11.91 -4.45 2.16
N ALA A 354 -10.95 -4.61 1.25
CA ALA A 354 -11.04 -4.09 -0.11
C ALA A 354 -12.13 -4.82 -0.91
N LEU A 355 -12.15 -6.16 -0.85
CA LEU A 355 -13.13 -6.99 -1.53
C LEU A 355 -14.56 -6.81 -0.99
N ASP A 356 -14.73 -6.59 0.32
CA ASP A 356 -16.05 -6.34 0.93
C ASP A 356 -16.73 -5.08 0.39
N ARG A 357 -15.93 -4.11 -0.07
CA ARG A 357 -16.41 -2.88 -0.70
C ARG A 357 -16.64 -3.01 -2.21
N SER A 358 -16.16 -4.09 -2.80
CA SER A 358 -16.25 -4.36 -4.22
C SER A 358 -17.53 -5.13 -4.58
N SER A 359 -17.88 -5.14 -5.87
CA SER A 359 -19.02 -5.89 -6.37
C SER A 359 -18.83 -7.42 -6.22
N GLN A 360 -19.91 -8.17 -6.25
CA GLN A 360 -19.86 -9.63 -6.19
C GLN A 360 -19.08 -10.23 -7.37
N GLU A 361 -19.13 -9.61 -8.54
CA GLU A 361 -18.37 -10.01 -9.72
C GLU A 361 -16.84 -9.95 -9.46
N ILE A 362 -16.37 -8.89 -8.77
CA ILE A 362 -14.96 -8.75 -8.41
C ILE A 362 -14.55 -9.80 -7.39
N LYS A 363 -15.40 -10.08 -6.39
CA LYS A 363 -15.18 -11.14 -5.41
C LYS A 363 -15.06 -12.52 -6.07
N GLN A 364 -15.95 -12.82 -6.99
CA GLN A 364 -15.92 -14.06 -7.74
C GLN A 364 -14.68 -14.15 -8.65
N SER A 365 -14.34 -13.07 -9.33
CA SER A 365 -13.12 -13.00 -10.15
C SER A 365 -11.86 -13.19 -9.31
N PHE A 366 -11.79 -12.63 -8.10
CA PHE A 366 -10.73 -12.88 -7.15
C PHE A 366 -10.61 -14.36 -6.78
N PHE A 367 -11.72 -14.98 -6.41
CA PHE A 367 -11.74 -16.40 -6.04
C PHE A 367 -11.25 -17.30 -7.19
N LEU A 368 -11.78 -17.10 -8.39
CA LEU A 368 -11.40 -17.87 -9.58
C LEU A 368 -9.91 -17.65 -9.92
N PHE A 369 -9.44 -16.40 -9.83
CA PHE A 369 -8.03 -16.08 -10.07
C PHE A 369 -7.12 -16.79 -9.06
N VAL A 370 -7.38 -16.65 -7.76
CA VAL A 370 -6.53 -17.23 -6.71
C VAL A 370 -6.54 -18.76 -6.78
N THR A 371 -7.70 -19.38 -7.01
CA THR A 371 -7.77 -20.85 -7.15
C THR A 371 -7.05 -21.35 -8.41
N SER A 372 -7.04 -20.58 -9.50
CA SER A 372 -6.28 -20.93 -10.71
C SER A 372 -4.77 -20.93 -10.51
N LEU A 373 -4.27 -20.28 -9.46
CA LEU A 373 -2.85 -20.30 -9.12
C LEU A 373 -2.39 -21.65 -8.55
N ALA A 374 -3.32 -22.51 -8.09
CA ALA A 374 -2.98 -23.81 -7.50
C ALA A 374 -2.27 -24.75 -8.50
N ASP A 375 -2.67 -24.68 -9.76
CA ASP A 375 -2.18 -25.55 -10.82
C ASP A 375 -0.93 -25.01 -11.53
N LYS A 376 -0.48 -23.78 -11.16
CA LYS A 376 0.63 -23.11 -11.82
C LYS A 376 1.97 -23.36 -11.11
N GLN A 377 3.04 -23.46 -11.89
CA GLN A 377 4.40 -23.49 -11.35
C GLN A 377 4.81 -22.09 -10.86
N ILE A 378 5.73 -22.02 -9.89
CA ILE A 378 6.08 -20.77 -9.20
C ILE A 378 6.79 -19.77 -10.11
N ASP A 379 7.60 -20.27 -11.04
CA ASP A 379 8.35 -19.50 -12.04
C ASP A 379 7.51 -19.22 -13.30
N GLU A 380 6.29 -19.74 -13.37
CA GLU A 380 5.37 -19.46 -14.47
C GLU A 380 4.91 -18.00 -14.45
N GLU A 381 4.80 -17.43 -15.63
CA GLU A 381 4.31 -16.07 -15.81
C GLU A 381 2.79 -16.08 -16.02
N ILE A 382 2.13 -15.09 -15.43
CA ILE A 382 0.74 -14.79 -15.79
C ILE A 382 0.77 -14.08 -17.13
N SER A 383 0.11 -14.63 -18.15
CA SER A 383 0.05 -13.99 -19.45
C SER A 383 -0.64 -12.62 -19.34
N PHE A 384 -0.19 -11.67 -20.15
CA PHE A 384 -0.80 -10.34 -20.19
C PHE A 384 -2.29 -10.40 -20.57
N GLU A 385 -2.67 -11.38 -21.37
CA GLU A 385 -4.06 -11.63 -21.73
C GLU A 385 -4.88 -12.06 -20.51
N THR A 386 -4.44 -13.07 -19.75
CA THR A 386 -5.09 -13.50 -18.50
C THR A 386 -5.21 -12.35 -17.49
N TRP A 387 -4.15 -11.55 -17.35
CA TRP A 387 -4.17 -10.39 -16.47
C TRP A 387 -5.20 -9.34 -16.90
N ASN A 388 -5.30 -9.06 -18.20
CA ASN A 388 -6.24 -8.07 -18.73
C ASN A 388 -7.70 -8.52 -18.69
N GLN A 389 -7.97 -9.83 -18.63
CA GLN A 389 -9.30 -10.37 -18.42
C GLN A 389 -9.82 -10.11 -17.00
N LEU A 390 -8.93 -9.89 -16.03
CA LEU A 390 -9.35 -9.51 -14.68
C LEU A 390 -9.97 -8.11 -14.67
N PRO A 391 -11.03 -7.88 -13.88
CA PRO A 391 -11.59 -6.55 -13.66
C PRO A 391 -10.50 -5.54 -13.24
N SER A 392 -10.55 -4.32 -13.76
CA SER A 392 -9.55 -3.29 -13.47
C SER A 392 -9.41 -2.97 -11.98
N GLU A 393 -10.51 -3.00 -11.24
CA GLU A 393 -10.53 -2.83 -9.78
C GLU A 393 -9.79 -3.98 -9.07
N LEU A 394 -9.97 -5.22 -9.51
CA LEU A 394 -9.24 -6.37 -8.94
C LEU A 394 -7.75 -6.26 -9.20
N ARG A 395 -7.36 -5.92 -10.43
CA ARG A 395 -5.94 -5.71 -10.78
C ARG A 395 -5.30 -4.63 -9.90
N TYR A 396 -6.05 -3.56 -9.66
CA TYR A 396 -5.60 -2.50 -8.76
C TYR A 396 -5.44 -3.01 -7.33
N ILE A 397 -6.42 -3.74 -6.79
CA ILE A 397 -6.35 -4.32 -5.42
C ILE A 397 -5.12 -5.21 -5.29
N LEU A 398 -4.91 -6.16 -6.22
CA LEU A 398 -3.79 -7.09 -6.17
C LEU A 398 -2.43 -6.38 -6.21
N ASN A 399 -2.33 -5.32 -7.00
CA ASN A 399 -1.11 -4.53 -7.10
C ASN A 399 -0.90 -3.62 -5.88
N SER A 400 -1.94 -2.93 -5.42
CA SER A 400 -1.86 -1.98 -4.30
C SER A 400 -1.61 -2.68 -2.96
N GLU A 401 -2.07 -3.91 -2.79
CA GLU A 401 -1.81 -4.73 -1.61
C GLU A 401 -0.47 -5.50 -1.69
N GLY A 402 0.30 -5.29 -2.73
CA GLY A 402 1.62 -5.90 -2.90
C GLY A 402 1.60 -7.41 -3.16
N ILE A 403 0.46 -7.94 -3.65
CA ILE A 403 0.31 -9.36 -3.98
C ILE A 403 0.93 -9.66 -5.33
N ILE A 404 0.64 -8.85 -6.33
CA ILE A 404 1.16 -8.98 -7.68
C ILE A 404 1.71 -7.63 -8.15
N ARG A 405 2.94 -7.64 -8.65
CA ARG A 405 3.51 -6.49 -9.34
C ARG A 405 2.99 -6.45 -10.76
N TYR A 406 2.47 -5.30 -11.16
CA TYR A 406 2.17 -5.00 -12.54
C TYR A 406 3.06 -3.87 -13.05
N ASP A 407 3.90 -4.19 -14.02
CA ASP A 407 4.70 -3.24 -14.79
C ASP A 407 4.54 -3.61 -16.27
N ARG A 408 4.29 -2.61 -17.13
CA ARG A 408 4.10 -2.84 -18.58
C ARG A 408 5.33 -3.44 -19.27
N LEU A 409 6.49 -3.28 -18.66
CA LEU A 409 7.79 -3.69 -19.23
C LEU A 409 8.32 -4.99 -18.62
N GLN A 410 7.61 -5.55 -17.64
CA GLN A 410 8.06 -6.73 -16.90
C GLN A 410 7.00 -7.84 -16.93
N PRO A 411 7.42 -9.11 -16.97
CA PRO A 411 6.52 -10.23 -16.82
C PRO A 411 5.75 -10.17 -15.51
N ILE A 412 4.48 -10.52 -15.56
CA ILE A 412 3.63 -10.62 -14.37
C ILE A 412 3.90 -11.97 -13.71
N ARG A 413 4.48 -11.94 -12.53
CA ARG A 413 4.88 -13.15 -11.80
C ARG A 413 3.85 -13.56 -10.77
N ILE A 414 3.76 -14.86 -10.57
CA ILE A 414 2.96 -15.46 -9.49
C ILE A 414 3.62 -15.14 -8.15
N PRO A 415 2.84 -14.88 -7.09
CA PRO A 415 3.39 -14.74 -5.75
C PRO A 415 4.18 -15.98 -5.33
N GLY A 416 5.19 -15.80 -4.47
CA GLY A 416 5.94 -16.92 -3.91
C GLY A 416 5.05 -17.94 -3.20
N THR A 417 5.57 -19.16 -3.01
CA THR A 417 4.83 -20.32 -2.48
C THR A 417 4.03 -19.97 -1.24
N VAL A 418 4.68 -19.36 -0.24
CA VAL A 418 4.05 -19.08 1.05
C VAL A 418 2.83 -18.15 0.91
N LEU A 419 2.96 -17.05 0.18
CA LEU A 419 1.84 -16.13 -0.01
C LEU A 419 0.74 -16.76 -0.87
N ARG A 420 1.11 -17.47 -1.92
CA ARG A 420 0.19 -18.16 -2.81
C ARG A 420 -0.65 -19.20 -2.08
N GLU A 421 -0.02 -20.11 -1.35
CA GLU A 421 -0.70 -21.16 -0.58
C GLU A 421 -1.61 -20.57 0.48
N PHE A 422 -1.15 -19.55 1.19
CA PHE A 422 -1.98 -18.83 2.15
C PHE A 422 -3.23 -18.21 1.51
N LEU A 423 -3.09 -17.56 0.35
CA LEU A 423 -4.23 -16.94 -0.35
C LEU A 423 -5.21 -18.01 -0.83
N ILE A 424 -4.74 -19.14 -1.39
CA ILE A 424 -5.56 -20.25 -1.82
C ILE A 424 -6.33 -20.85 -0.63
N GLN A 425 -5.64 -21.11 0.47
CA GLN A 425 -6.24 -21.61 1.71
C GLN A 425 -7.36 -20.67 2.19
N LYS A 426 -7.04 -19.35 2.32
CA LYS A 426 -8.01 -18.36 2.80
C LYS A 426 -9.20 -18.17 1.86
N ALA A 427 -8.98 -18.16 0.56
CA ALA A 427 -10.06 -18.12 -0.42
C ALA A 427 -10.96 -19.34 -0.31
N THR A 428 -10.39 -20.54 -0.12
CA THR A 428 -11.14 -21.79 0.02
C THR A 428 -11.93 -21.85 1.34
N GLU A 429 -11.30 -21.47 2.46
CA GLU A 429 -11.96 -21.37 3.79
C GLU A 429 -13.15 -20.40 3.77
N ASN A 430 -13.08 -19.35 2.97
CA ASN A 430 -14.09 -18.30 2.87
C ASN A 430 -14.89 -18.35 1.55
N LYS A 431 -14.98 -19.51 0.91
CA LYS A 431 -15.60 -19.68 -0.40
C LYS A 431 -17.01 -19.06 -0.48
N ASP A 432 -17.80 -19.17 0.57
CA ASP A 432 -19.16 -18.63 0.63
C ASP A 432 -19.24 -17.10 0.56
N LEU A 433 -18.15 -16.38 0.89
CA LEU A 433 -18.05 -14.94 0.72
C LEU A 433 -17.83 -14.54 -0.74
N PHE A 434 -17.24 -15.41 -1.54
CA PHE A 434 -16.80 -15.13 -2.91
C PHE A 434 -17.72 -15.75 -3.95
N VAL A 435 -18.21 -16.95 -3.68
CA VAL A 435 -19.07 -17.72 -4.58
C VAL A 435 -20.47 -17.71 -3.99
N LEU A 436 -21.41 -17.10 -4.70
CA LEU A 436 -22.81 -17.22 -4.33
C LEU A 436 -23.17 -18.73 -4.26
N PRO A 437 -23.87 -19.22 -3.21
CA PRO A 437 -24.31 -20.58 -3.16
C PRO A 437 -25.03 -20.94 -4.48
N ALA A 438 -24.85 -22.15 -4.94
CA ALA A 438 -25.39 -22.62 -6.23
C ALA A 438 -26.92 -22.38 -6.37
N ASN A 439 -27.62 -22.20 -5.26
CA ASN A 439 -29.04 -21.81 -5.20
C ASN A 439 -29.28 -20.30 -5.45
N THR A 440 -28.21 -19.47 -5.50
CA THR A 440 -28.24 -18.05 -5.90
C THR A 440 -27.59 -17.81 -7.26
N GLN A 441 -27.18 -18.87 -7.98
CA GLN A 441 -27.09 -18.70 -9.44
C GLN A 441 -28.47 -18.25 -9.88
N PRO A 442 -28.60 -17.16 -10.69
CA PRO A 442 -29.85 -16.96 -11.42
C PRO A 442 -30.11 -18.31 -12.05
N SER A 443 -31.14 -18.98 -11.56
CA SER A 443 -31.45 -20.33 -12.00
C SER A 443 -31.42 -20.26 -13.51
N THR A 444 -30.53 -21.02 -14.14
CA THR A 444 -30.56 -21.29 -15.59
C THR A 444 -31.86 -21.96 -16.00
N THR A 445 -32.77 -22.19 -15.06
CA THR A 445 -34.18 -22.43 -15.20
C THR A 445 -34.95 -21.10 -15.13
N GLY A 446 -34.73 -20.21 -16.11
CA GLY A 446 -35.77 -19.38 -16.68
C GLY A 446 -36.48 -18.31 -15.83
N ARG A 447 -36.06 -17.96 -14.61
CA ARG A 447 -36.64 -16.82 -13.86
C ARG A 447 -35.54 -15.84 -13.44
N GLY A 448 -34.93 -15.21 -14.42
CA GLY A 448 -34.23 -13.95 -14.18
C GLY A 448 -35.28 -12.85 -13.92
N TYR A 449 -34.96 -11.89 -13.05
CA TYR A 449 -35.77 -10.69 -12.87
C TYR A 449 -35.64 -9.82 -14.12
N TRP A 450 -36.72 -9.65 -14.86
CA TRP A 450 -36.71 -8.88 -16.10
C TRP A 450 -37.72 -7.75 -16.04
N LEU A 451 -37.36 -6.66 -16.66
CA LEU A 451 -38.27 -5.57 -16.98
C LEU A 451 -38.47 -5.53 -18.48
N THR A 452 -39.69 -5.61 -18.90
CA THR A 452 -40.08 -5.35 -20.29
C THR A 452 -40.66 -3.93 -20.39
N ILE A 453 -40.05 -3.10 -21.23
CA ILE A 453 -40.54 -1.76 -21.56
C ILE A 453 -41.27 -1.86 -22.92
N THR A 454 -42.56 -1.50 -22.93
CA THR A 454 -43.37 -1.49 -24.13
C THR A 454 -43.89 -0.08 -24.41
N ARG A 455 -43.27 0.63 -25.34
CA ARG A 455 -43.66 1.97 -25.75
C ARG A 455 -44.58 1.91 -26.97
N PRO A 456 -45.56 2.81 -27.08
CA PRO A 456 -46.41 2.90 -28.27
C PRO A 456 -45.56 3.12 -29.54
N GLY A 457 -45.69 2.22 -30.53
CA GLY A 457 -44.98 2.32 -31.81
C GLY A 457 -43.51 1.91 -31.82
N GLN A 458 -42.97 1.37 -30.72
CA GLN A 458 -41.58 0.89 -30.64
C GLN A 458 -41.53 -0.63 -30.34
N GLN A 459 -40.38 -1.25 -30.63
CA GLN A 459 -40.13 -2.64 -30.25
C GLN A 459 -40.06 -2.76 -28.73
N ARG A 460 -40.48 -3.89 -28.21
CA ARG A 460 -40.36 -4.25 -26.80
C ARG A 460 -38.87 -4.37 -26.43
N GLU A 461 -38.48 -3.70 -25.38
CA GLU A 461 -37.13 -3.75 -24.85
C GLU A 461 -37.13 -4.52 -23.52
N ARG A 462 -36.22 -5.50 -23.38
CA ARG A 462 -36.15 -6.35 -22.19
C ARG A 462 -34.82 -6.11 -21.47
N ILE A 463 -34.92 -5.78 -20.19
CA ILE A 463 -33.79 -5.35 -19.35
C ILE A 463 -33.67 -6.34 -18.19
N ALA A 464 -32.45 -6.92 -18.00
CA ALA A 464 -32.19 -7.73 -16.82
C ALA A 464 -32.06 -6.84 -15.59
N LEU A 465 -32.76 -7.16 -14.51
CA LEU A 465 -32.67 -6.47 -13.22
C LEU A 465 -31.98 -7.35 -12.19
N SER A 466 -31.28 -6.74 -11.22
CA SER A 466 -30.96 -7.41 -9.98
C SER A 466 -32.22 -7.58 -9.12
N GLU A 467 -32.20 -8.50 -8.18
CA GLU A 467 -33.32 -8.70 -7.26
C GLU A 467 -33.73 -7.43 -6.54
N LEU A 468 -32.77 -6.65 -6.06
CA LEU A 468 -33.01 -5.34 -5.42
C LEU A 468 -33.64 -4.33 -6.36
N GLU A 469 -33.18 -4.23 -7.60
CA GLU A 469 -33.74 -3.36 -8.63
C GLU A 469 -35.18 -3.77 -8.96
N TYR A 470 -35.43 -5.06 -9.01
CA TYR A 470 -36.78 -5.64 -9.24
C TYR A 470 -37.74 -5.25 -8.12
N HIS A 471 -37.34 -5.43 -6.85
CA HIS A 471 -38.19 -5.08 -5.71
C HIS A 471 -38.40 -3.56 -5.59
N LEU A 472 -37.37 -2.74 -5.82
CA LEU A 472 -37.49 -1.27 -5.86
C LEU A 472 -38.50 -0.82 -6.93
N LEU A 473 -38.35 -1.37 -8.13
CA LEU A 473 -39.22 -1.03 -9.25
C LEU A 473 -40.62 -1.59 -9.05
N GLY A 474 -40.76 -2.81 -8.50
CA GLY A 474 -42.03 -3.42 -8.15
C GLY A 474 -42.83 -2.57 -7.18
N THR A 475 -42.20 -2.03 -6.13
CA THR A 475 -42.86 -1.15 -5.19
C THR A 475 -43.28 0.17 -5.85
N LEU A 476 -42.45 0.72 -6.73
CA LEU A 476 -42.79 1.92 -7.50
C LEU A 476 -43.96 1.68 -8.47
N ILE A 477 -44.06 0.50 -9.10
CA ILE A 477 -45.14 0.14 -9.99
C ILE A 477 -46.47 -0.01 -9.22
N GLN A 478 -46.40 -0.53 -7.98
CA GLN A 478 -47.58 -0.63 -7.10
C GLN A 478 -48.05 0.76 -6.60
N HIS A 479 -47.13 1.68 -6.45
CA HIS A 479 -47.40 3.04 -5.96
C HIS A 479 -46.87 4.11 -6.95
N PRO A 480 -47.35 4.18 -8.19
CA PRO A 480 -46.70 4.91 -9.28
C PRO A 480 -46.72 6.43 -9.11
N LYS A 481 -47.70 6.97 -8.38
CA LYS A 481 -47.89 8.42 -8.22
C LYS A 481 -47.03 9.01 -7.12
N ARG A 482 -46.74 8.25 -6.05
CA ARG A 482 -46.03 8.76 -4.89
C ARG A 482 -45.56 7.62 -4.00
N CYS A 483 -44.26 7.51 -3.83
CA CYS A 483 -43.65 6.59 -2.88
C CYS A 483 -42.53 7.32 -2.13
N THR A 484 -42.52 7.23 -0.81
CA THR A 484 -41.47 7.86 0.00
C THR A 484 -40.21 7.00 0.03
N GLN A 485 -39.09 7.64 0.29
CA GLN A 485 -37.81 6.93 0.46
C GLN A 485 -37.88 5.85 1.55
N GLU A 486 -38.59 6.10 2.65
CA GLU A 486 -38.73 5.13 3.75
C GLU A 486 -39.58 3.93 3.36
N GLU A 487 -40.66 4.14 2.60
CA GLU A 487 -41.51 3.07 2.08
C GLU A 487 -40.72 2.17 1.14
N LEU A 488 -39.92 2.75 0.22
CA LEU A 488 -39.04 2.01 -0.67
C LEU A 488 -37.97 1.22 0.09
N MET A 489 -37.36 1.83 1.10
CA MET A 489 -36.39 1.11 1.93
C MET A 489 -37.01 -0.06 2.68
N LYS A 490 -38.15 0.12 3.32
CA LYS A 490 -38.83 -0.92 4.09
C LYS A 490 -39.30 -2.06 3.20
N SER A 491 -39.85 -1.77 2.02
CA SER A 491 -40.34 -2.80 1.10
C SER A 491 -39.20 -3.61 0.47
N THR A 492 -38.05 -2.98 0.22
CA THR A 492 -36.93 -3.62 -0.47
C THR A 492 -35.97 -4.36 0.47
N TRP A 493 -35.70 -3.79 1.65
CA TRP A 493 -34.73 -4.34 2.62
C TRP A 493 -35.36 -4.81 3.93
N GLY A 494 -36.66 -4.73 4.09
CA GLY A 494 -37.36 -5.06 5.35
C GLY A 494 -37.06 -4.07 6.51
N LYS A 495 -36.20 -3.07 6.29
CA LYS A 495 -35.78 -2.06 7.27
C LYS A 495 -35.35 -0.77 6.58
N VAL A 496 -35.31 0.31 7.34
CA VAL A 496 -34.70 1.57 6.87
C VAL A 496 -33.18 1.41 6.86
N ILE A 497 -32.55 1.63 5.71
CA ILE A 497 -31.10 1.61 5.52
C ILE A 497 -30.53 3.02 5.50
N GLU A 498 -29.21 3.17 5.50
CA GLU A 498 -28.54 4.46 5.38
C GLU A 498 -28.90 5.18 4.08
N ARG A 499 -29.21 6.47 4.18
CA ARG A 499 -29.59 7.30 3.03
C ARG A 499 -28.60 7.26 1.86
N PRO A 500 -27.27 7.35 2.08
CA PRO A 500 -26.30 7.28 0.98
C PRO A 500 -26.40 5.99 0.16
N THR A 501 -26.56 4.84 0.83
CA THR A 501 -26.68 3.53 0.18
C THR A 501 -27.95 3.45 -0.68
N PHE A 502 -29.07 3.93 -0.16
CA PHE A 502 -30.32 4.00 -0.93
C PHE A 502 -30.18 4.92 -2.14
N THR A 503 -29.64 6.13 -1.93
CA THR A 503 -29.47 7.14 -2.99
C THR A 503 -28.61 6.61 -4.14
N GLN A 504 -27.51 5.93 -3.81
CA GLN A 504 -26.63 5.30 -4.80
C GLN A 504 -27.38 4.22 -5.62
N ARG A 505 -28.12 3.34 -4.96
CA ARG A 505 -28.89 2.27 -5.64
C ARG A 505 -29.96 2.84 -6.54
N MET A 506 -30.70 3.83 -6.05
CA MET A 506 -31.73 4.53 -6.83
C MET A 506 -31.12 5.26 -8.04
N HIS A 507 -29.95 5.89 -7.87
CA HIS A 507 -29.23 6.51 -8.97
C HIS A 507 -28.84 5.50 -10.05
N HIS A 508 -28.32 4.33 -9.68
CA HIS A 508 -27.97 3.28 -10.63
C HIS A 508 -29.19 2.77 -11.39
N LEU A 509 -30.29 2.49 -10.70
CA LEU A 509 -31.52 2.04 -11.34
C LEU A 509 -32.06 3.11 -12.33
N ARG A 510 -32.10 4.38 -11.92
CA ARG A 510 -32.52 5.49 -12.80
C ARG A 510 -31.64 5.61 -14.04
N LYS A 511 -30.32 5.54 -13.89
CA LYS A 511 -29.37 5.61 -15.00
C LYS A 511 -29.59 4.46 -15.98
N LYS A 512 -29.69 3.23 -15.48
CA LYS A 512 -29.96 2.03 -16.28
C LYS A 512 -31.26 2.13 -17.06
N LEU A 513 -32.35 2.53 -16.40
CA LEU A 513 -33.63 2.71 -17.06
C LEU A 513 -33.61 3.84 -18.11
N LYS A 514 -32.89 4.92 -17.86
CA LYS A 514 -32.73 6.03 -18.79
C LYS A 514 -31.97 5.64 -20.05
N GLU A 515 -30.90 4.86 -19.90
CA GLU A 515 -30.09 4.34 -21.02
C GLU A 515 -30.94 3.46 -21.95
N HIS A 516 -31.79 2.61 -21.39
CA HIS A 516 -32.66 1.71 -22.15
C HIS A 516 -34.00 2.35 -22.57
N ASN A 517 -34.33 3.53 -22.10
CA ASN A 517 -35.55 4.25 -22.47
C ASN A 517 -35.29 5.43 -23.42
N GLY A 518 -34.26 5.36 -24.26
CA GLY A 518 -33.94 6.42 -25.23
C GLY A 518 -33.64 7.79 -24.58
N GLY A 519 -33.09 7.77 -23.37
CA GLY A 519 -32.72 8.98 -22.64
C GLY A 519 -33.83 9.61 -21.79
N MET A 520 -35.06 9.09 -21.83
CA MET A 520 -36.17 9.61 -21.02
C MET A 520 -36.14 9.07 -19.60
N GLU A 521 -36.46 9.90 -18.61
CA GLU A 521 -36.53 9.49 -17.22
C GLU A 521 -37.84 8.74 -16.93
N ILE A 522 -37.71 7.49 -16.44
CA ILE A 522 -38.82 6.66 -15.99
C ILE A 522 -39.13 6.92 -14.51
N ILE A 523 -38.10 7.07 -13.67
CA ILE A 523 -38.25 7.36 -12.24
C ILE A 523 -37.94 8.84 -12.00
N GLU A 524 -38.94 9.58 -11.54
CA GLU A 524 -38.82 10.97 -11.17
C GLU A 524 -38.60 11.13 -9.67
N ASN A 525 -37.62 11.96 -9.28
CA ASN A 525 -37.40 12.34 -7.89
C ASN A 525 -38.07 13.69 -7.62
N ARG A 526 -39.05 13.70 -6.73
CA ARG A 526 -39.80 14.91 -6.34
C ARG A 526 -39.28 15.49 -5.04
N TYR A 527 -39.58 16.73 -4.82
CA TYR A 527 -39.21 17.44 -3.59
C TYR A 527 -39.65 16.67 -2.34
N GLY A 528 -38.79 16.62 -1.31
CA GLY A 528 -39.07 15.90 -0.05
C GLY A 528 -38.73 14.42 -0.06
N GLY A 529 -37.88 13.92 -0.99
CA GLY A 529 -37.43 12.53 -1.03
C GLY A 529 -38.54 11.55 -1.45
N GLN A 530 -39.43 11.99 -2.34
CA GLN A 530 -40.47 11.17 -2.91
C GLN A 530 -40.13 10.77 -4.35
N TYR A 531 -40.54 9.57 -4.73
CA TYR A 531 -40.33 9.02 -6.06
C TYR A 531 -41.65 8.70 -6.72
N SER A 532 -41.72 8.91 -8.04
CA SER A 532 -42.87 8.55 -8.86
C SER A 532 -42.41 7.93 -10.17
N LEU A 533 -43.26 7.16 -10.81
CA LEU A 533 -43.02 6.63 -12.15
C LEU A 533 -43.70 7.50 -13.21
N ASN A 534 -42.95 7.80 -14.25
CA ASN A 534 -43.49 8.32 -15.50
C ASN A 534 -43.82 7.10 -16.39
N HIS A 535 -45.04 7.08 -16.93
CA HIS A 535 -45.52 6.02 -17.82
C HIS A 535 -45.44 4.62 -17.20
N PRO A 536 -46.02 4.37 -16.00
CA PRO A 536 -46.01 3.03 -15.37
C PRO A 536 -46.65 1.97 -16.25
N GLU A 537 -47.57 2.33 -17.15
CA GLU A 537 -48.25 1.47 -18.09
C GLU A 537 -47.32 0.87 -19.17
N TRP A 538 -46.12 1.38 -19.32
CA TRP A 538 -45.12 0.83 -20.24
C TRP A 538 -44.26 -0.25 -19.61
N LEU A 539 -44.32 -0.41 -18.28
CA LEU A 539 -43.41 -1.25 -17.51
C LEU A 539 -44.09 -2.55 -17.11
N TYR A 540 -43.49 -3.67 -17.44
CA TYR A 540 -43.92 -4.99 -17.03
C TYR A 540 -42.74 -5.76 -16.42
N LEU A 541 -42.88 -6.18 -15.16
CA LEU A 541 -41.91 -6.99 -14.44
C LEU A 541 -42.23 -8.48 -14.67
N GLU A 542 -41.19 -9.23 -15.11
CA GLU A 542 -41.28 -10.70 -15.36
C GLU A 542 -40.45 -11.48 -14.35
#